data_a5a8e6e9833c9b89c6ee2ae759239cf1
#
_entry.id   a5a8e6e9833c9b89c6ee2ae759239cf1
#
_cell.length_a   1.000
_cell.length_b   1.000
_cell.length_c   1.000
_cell.angle_alpha   90.00
_cell.angle_beta   90.00
_cell.angle_gamma   90.00
#
_symmetry.space_group_name_H-M   'P 1'
#
loop_
_entity.id
_entity.type
_entity.pdbx_description
1 polymer ?
#
loop_
_entity_poly.entity_id
_entity_poly.type
_entity_poly.pdbx_seq_one_letter_code
_entity_poly.pdbx_strand_id
1 'polypeptide(L)'
;MEYDKMIADLYPGDQIEGYYILKTAQAKVTANGKPYLNAALSDCTGVIEAKCWDYSGPIGTADEGKVIKIRGTVSEFRGTPQLTIERLRMADESDSYDLSRLVPVAPIDLQEAFESVEQMVESIEDEYYRNVCTELLRRKGEALRSIPAAKSMHHSFLGGLLMHTHNMLRTADFLSDLYSVTVDRSLLLAGTLLHDLSKVEEFTLSALGLVTDYTVKGQLLGHLVLGACEVAEIAREQGMPEDKSVLLQHMLLSHHGQPEFGAAVIPQCAESELLSLIDLIDSRMEIYQEAMDETPVGTFSKRIFAIDKRIYHHP
;
A
#
# COMPACT_ATOMS: atom_id res chain seq x y z
N MET A 1 -30.96 -7.62 13.22
CA MET A 1 -29.92 -6.58 13.07
C MET A 1 -28.61 -7.33 12.94
N GLU A 2 -27.91 -7.11 11.83
CA GLU A 2 -26.60 -7.73 11.57
C GLU A 2 -25.50 -6.75 11.94
N TYR A 3 -24.44 -7.27 12.59
CA TYR A 3 -23.34 -6.43 13.07
C TYR A 3 -22.13 -6.57 12.14
N ASP A 4 -21.49 -5.45 11.78
CA ASP A 4 -20.30 -5.37 10.89
C ASP A 4 -20.46 -6.14 9.57
N LYS A 5 -21.64 -6.08 8.92
CA LYS A 5 -21.85 -6.68 7.61
C LYS A 5 -21.08 -5.93 6.52
N MET A 6 -20.40 -6.67 5.63
CA MET A 6 -19.62 -6.09 4.53
C MET A 6 -20.53 -5.45 3.49
N ILE A 7 -20.06 -4.37 2.86
CA ILE A 7 -20.84 -3.61 1.88
C ILE A 7 -21.22 -4.49 0.67
N ALA A 8 -20.34 -5.36 0.20
CA ALA A 8 -20.64 -6.29 -0.89
C ALA A 8 -21.78 -7.27 -0.57
N ASP A 9 -22.05 -7.53 0.70
CA ASP A 9 -23.07 -8.47 1.17
C ASP A 9 -24.40 -7.79 1.55
N LEU A 10 -24.51 -6.47 1.33
CA LEU A 10 -25.69 -5.71 1.71
C LEU A 10 -26.82 -5.86 0.68
N TYR A 11 -28.01 -6.19 1.17
CA TYR A 11 -29.22 -6.29 0.38
C TYR A 11 -30.33 -5.36 0.91
N PRO A 12 -31.22 -4.88 0.03
CA PRO A 12 -32.39 -4.10 0.46
C PRO A 12 -33.20 -4.83 1.53
N GLY A 13 -33.49 -4.14 2.64
CA GLY A 13 -34.18 -4.69 3.81
C GLY A 13 -33.25 -5.03 4.98
N ASP A 14 -31.95 -5.09 4.77
CA ASP A 14 -30.99 -5.36 5.85
C ASP A 14 -30.99 -4.22 6.89
N GLN A 15 -31.04 -4.59 8.15
CA GLN A 15 -30.79 -3.68 9.29
C GLN A 15 -29.39 -3.95 9.83
N ILE A 16 -28.53 -2.96 9.77
CA ILE A 16 -27.12 -3.10 10.10
C ILE A 16 -26.71 -2.15 11.23
N GLU A 17 -25.71 -2.58 11.98
CA GLU A 17 -24.92 -1.75 12.86
C GLU A 17 -23.46 -2.15 12.68
N GLY A 18 -22.54 -1.17 12.52
CA GLY A 18 -21.14 -1.48 12.31
C GLY A 18 -20.27 -0.26 12.09
N TYR A 19 -18.98 -0.52 11.81
CA TYR A 19 -17.97 0.48 11.54
C TYR A 19 -17.68 0.53 10.05
N TYR A 20 -17.62 1.76 9.51
CA TYR A 20 -17.32 2.03 8.10
C TYR A 20 -16.48 3.30 7.99
N ILE A 21 -15.77 3.46 6.89
CA ILE A 21 -15.05 4.69 6.57
C ILE A 21 -16.04 5.70 6.00
N LEU A 22 -16.03 6.92 6.50
CA LEU A 22 -16.76 8.04 5.94
C LEU A 22 -16.00 8.56 4.69
N LYS A 23 -16.32 8.06 3.50
CA LYS A 23 -15.61 8.41 2.26
C LYS A 23 -15.94 9.83 1.80
N THR A 24 -17.22 10.22 1.89
CA THR A 24 -17.70 11.59 1.65
C THR A 24 -18.80 11.97 2.61
N ALA A 25 -18.91 13.27 2.95
CA ALA A 25 -19.94 13.78 3.85
C ALA A 25 -20.32 15.22 3.49
N GLN A 26 -21.53 15.42 3.00
CA GLN A 26 -22.03 16.74 2.61
C GLN A 26 -23.36 17.04 3.29
N ALA A 27 -23.38 18.10 4.10
CA ALA A 27 -24.64 18.64 4.63
C ALA A 27 -25.45 19.26 3.48
N LYS A 28 -26.67 18.83 3.32
CA LYS A 28 -27.61 19.30 2.28
C LYS A 28 -28.97 19.63 2.88
N VAL A 29 -29.82 20.28 2.09
CA VAL A 29 -31.18 20.62 2.48
C VAL A 29 -32.14 20.03 1.43
N THR A 30 -33.22 19.40 1.89
CA THR A 30 -34.29 18.91 1.02
C THR A 30 -35.07 20.07 0.42
N ALA A 31 -35.88 19.81 -0.61
CA ALA A 31 -36.78 20.81 -1.20
C ALA A 31 -37.73 21.46 -0.19
N ASN A 32 -38.04 20.76 0.92
CA ASN A 32 -38.90 21.23 1.99
C ASN A 32 -38.12 21.93 3.12
N GLY A 33 -36.85 22.25 2.93
CA GLY A 33 -36.01 22.97 3.88
C GLY A 33 -35.45 22.13 5.04
N LYS A 34 -35.64 20.79 5.06
CA LYS A 34 -35.10 19.92 6.11
C LYS A 34 -33.63 19.59 5.85
N PRO A 35 -32.75 19.69 6.86
CA PRO A 35 -31.36 19.32 6.71
C PRO A 35 -31.20 17.79 6.61
N TYR A 36 -30.19 17.34 5.85
CA TYR A 36 -29.77 15.94 5.83
C TYR A 36 -28.28 15.84 5.51
N LEU A 37 -27.66 14.75 5.96
CA LEU A 37 -26.30 14.40 5.55
C LEU A 37 -26.38 13.45 4.34
N ASN A 38 -25.77 13.84 3.23
CA ASN A 38 -25.51 12.97 2.10
C ASN A 38 -24.06 12.47 2.24
N ALA A 39 -23.88 11.17 2.35
CA ALA A 39 -22.60 10.55 2.61
C ALA A 39 -22.37 9.35 1.67
N ALA A 40 -21.11 8.99 1.49
CA ALA A 40 -20.71 7.68 1.01
C ALA A 40 -19.89 6.99 2.08
N LEU A 41 -20.21 5.74 2.35
CA LEU A 41 -19.48 4.88 3.28
C LEU A 41 -18.70 3.83 2.51
N SER A 42 -17.53 3.43 3.01
CA SER A 42 -16.73 2.35 2.43
C SER A 42 -16.22 1.39 3.48
N ASP A 43 -15.98 0.16 3.03
CA ASP A 43 -15.16 -0.85 3.67
C ASP A 43 -14.19 -1.45 2.63
N CYS A 44 -13.46 -2.52 2.97
CA CYS A 44 -12.52 -3.16 2.03
C CYS A 44 -13.20 -3.84 0.82
N THR A 45 -14.53 -4.01 0.82
CA THR A 45 -15.31 -4.68 -0.24
C THR A 45 -16.02 -3.73 -1.19
N GLY A 46 -16.20 -2.46 -0.81
CA GLY A 46 -16.89 -1.52 -1.68
C GLY A 46 -17.29 -0.20 -1.06
N VAL A 47 -18.21 0.47 -1.76
CA VAL A 47 -18.75 1.78 -1.38
C VAL A 47 -20.26 1.75 -1.48
N ILE A 48 -20.96 2.33 -0.49
CA ILE A 48 -22.41 2.51 -0.49
C ILE A 48 -22.79 3.96 -0.25
N GLU A 49 -23.73 4.46 -1.06
CA GLU A 49 -24.34 5.77 -0.81
C GLU A 49 -25.21 5.72 0.45
N ALA A 50 -25.15 6.75 1.27
CA ALA A 50 -25.84 6.81 2.55
C ALA A 50 -26.50 8.17 2.78
N LYS A 51 -27.64 8.17 3.46
CA LYS A 51 -28.36 9.38 3.85
C LYS A 51 -28.78 9.33 5.32
N CYS A 52 -28.49 10.39 6.05
CA CYS A 52 -29.03 10.61 7.38
C CYS A 52 -30.00 11.79 7.33
N TRP A 53 -31.30 11.49 7.43
CA TRP A 53 -32.36 12.49 7.35
C TRP A 53 -32.50 13.26 8.65
N ASP A 54 -32.99 14.51 8.58
CA ASP A 54 -33.17 15.43 9.70
C ASP A 54 -31.87 15.63 10.53
N TYR A 55 -30.71 15.55 9.84
CA TYR A 55 -29.40 15.61 10.46
C TYR A 55 -28.88 17.06 10.62
N SER A 56 -28.58 17.42 11.87
CA SER A 56 -27.96 18.70 12.26
C SER A 56 -26.70 18.50 13.13
N GLY A 57 -26.13 17.30 13.12
CA GLY A 57 -24.95 16.96 13.93
C GLY A 57 -23.64 17.52 13.37
N PRO A 58 -22.51 17.32 14.07
CA PRO A 58 -21.23 17.94 13.74
C PRO A 58 -20.46 17.24 12.62
N ILE A 59 -20.80 15.98 12.26
CA ILE A 59 -20.06 15.22 11.26
C ILE A 59 -20.31 15.80 9.87
N GLY A 60 -19.23 16.06 9.12
CA GLY A 60 -19.27 16.66 7.81
C GLY A 60 -17.98 16.42 7.01
N THR A 61 -17.71 17.24 6.02
CA THR A 61 -16.56 17.11 5.11
C THR A 61 -15.21 17.04 5.82
N ALA A 62 -15.06 17.69 6.98
CA ALA A 62 -13.83 17.64 7.78
C ALA A 62 -13.55 16.27 8.42
N ASP A 63 -14.53 15.36 8.38
CA ASP A 63 -14.43 14.02 8.96
C ASP A 63 -14.27 12.92 7.88
N GLU A 64 -14.18 13.30 6.62
CA GLU A 64 -13.90 12.36 5.53
C GLU A 64 -12.57 11.63 5.76
N GLY A 65 -12.55 10.33 5.45
CA GLY A 65 -11.42 9.43 5.72
C GLY A 65 -11.36 8.85 7.14
N LYS A 66 -12.25 9.25 8.04
CA LYS A 66 -12.31 8.70 9.41
C LYS A 66 -13.31 7.56 9.53
N VAL A 67 -13.13 6.75 10.57
CA VAL A 67 -14.07 5.66 10.90
C VAL A 67 -15.25 6.22 11.67
N ILE A 68 -16.45 5.83 11.26
CA ILE A 68 -17.70 6.12 11.95
C ILE A 68 -18.42 4.83 12.31
N LYS A 69 -19.11 4.83 13.42
CA LYS A 69 -20.09 3.82 13.79
C LYS A 69 -21.46 4.26 13.33
N ILE A 70 -22.13 3.39 12.58
CA ILE A 70 -23.51 3.65 12.11
C ILE A 70 -24.46 2.57 12.54
N ARG A 71 -25.75 2.94 12.58
CA ARG A 71 -26.88 2.04 12.57
C ARG A 71 -27.84 2.53 11.49
N GLY A 72 -28.39 1.61 10.69
CA GLY A 72 -29.28 1.98 9.60
C GLY A 72 -29.92 0.80 8.90
N THR A 73 -30.72 1.14 7.90
CA THR A 73 -31.46 0.18 7.07
C THR A 73 -31.06 0.38 5.61
N VAL A 74 -30.76 -0.72 4.92
CA VAL A 74 -30.46 -0.72 3.48
C VAL A 74 -31.78 -0.68 2.71
N SER A 75 -31.90 0.24 1.79
CA SER A 75 -33.04 0.41 0.88
C SER A 75 -32.55 0.34 -0.56
N GLU A 76 -33.46 0.30 -1.52
CA GLU A 76 -33.14 0.41 -2.94
C GLU A 76 -33.59 1.77 -3.48
N PHE A 77 -32.69 2.45 -4.21
CA PHE A 77 -33.02 3.68 -4.92
C PHE A 77 -32.55 3.57 -6.37
N ARG A 78 -33.50 3.58 -7.31
CA ARG A 78 -33.24 3.44 -8.76
C ARG A 78 -32.44 2.18 -9.14
N GLY A 79 -32.69 1.07 -8.45
CA GLY A 79 -31.99 -0.20 -8.71
C GLY A 79 -30.62 -0.33 -8.03
N THR A 80 -30.25 0.63 -7.18
CA THR A 80 -28.95 0.62 -6.46
C THR A 80 -29.21 0.59 -4.95
N PRO A 81 -28.49 -0.27 -4.18
CA PRO A 81 -28.55 -0.24 -2.73
C PRO A 81 -28.13 1.13 -2.17
N GLN A 82 -28.88 1.64 -1.22
CA GLN A 82 -28.64 2.88 -0.51
C GLN A 82 -28.93 2.70 0.97
N LEU A 83 -28.06 3.21 1.84
CA LEU A 83 -28.20 3.10 3.28
C LEU A 83 -28.96 4.32 3.83
N THR A 84 -30.01 4.11 4.58
CA THR A 84 -30.64 5.11 5.42
C THR A 84 -30.07 5.01 6.82
N ILE A 85 -29.28 6.00 7.22
CA ILE A 85 -28.64 6.05 8.54
C ILE A 85 -29.64 6.57 9.58
N GLU A 86 -29.84 5.80 10.63
CA GLU A 86 -30.68 6.16 11.78
C GLU A 86 -29.86 6.79 12.92
N ARG A 87 -28.62 6.30 13.10
CA ARG A 87 -27.67 6.81 14.10
C ARG A 87 -26.27 6.77 13.51
N LEU A 88 -25.49 7.81 13.81
CA LEU A 88 -24.07 7.84 13.49
C LEU A 88 -23.29 8.59 14.56
N ARG A 89 -22.05 8.19 14.76
CA ARG A 89 -21.06 8.88 15.56
C ARG A 89 -19.66 8.57 15.04
N MET A 90 -18.69 9.40 15.40
CA MET A 90 -17.29 9.07 15.19
C MET A 90 -16.91 7.83 16.00
N ALA A 91 -16.04 6.99 15.46
CA ALA A 91 -15.36 5.98 16.27
C ALA A 91 -14.37 6.68 17.22
N ASP A 92 -14.20 6.12 18.40
CA ASP A 92 -13.29 6.62 19.42
C ASP A 92 -12.37 5.49 19.94
N GLU A 93 -11.41 5.83 20.81
CA GLU A 93 -10.41 4.91 21.33
C GLU A 93 -10.98 3.70 22.12
N SER A 94 -12.23 3.80 22.57
CA SER A 94 -12.91 2.69 23.26
C SER A 94 -13.57 1.70 22.32
N ASP A 95 -13.67 2.04 21.03
CA ASP A 95 -14.26 1.18 20.04
C ASP A 95 -13.25 0.11 19.58
N SER A 96 -13.72 -1.12 19.47
CA SER A 96 -12.96 -2.22 18.91
C SER A 96 -13.56 -2.58 17.55
N TYR A 97 -12.79 -2.40 16.49
CA TYR A 97 -13.13 -2.82 15.13
C TYR A 97 -11.90 -3.39 14.42
N ASP A 98 -12.15 -4.29 13.49
CA ASP A 98 -11.11 -4.92 12.69
C ASP A 98 -10.77 -4.03 11.50
N LEU A 99 -9.55 -3.49 11.49
CA LEU A 99 -9.08 -2.59 10.43
C LEU A 99 -9.04 -3.28 9.06
N SER A 100 -8.76 -4.60 9.01
CA SER A 100 -8.73 -5.38 7.76
C SER A 100 -10.08 -5.44 7.05
N ARG A 101 -11.17 -5.21 7.77
CA ARG A 101 -12.52 -5.11 7.22
C ARG A 101 -12.83 -3.75 6.62
N LEU A 102 -12.09 -2.73 6.99
CA LEU A 102 -12.29 -1.33 6.57
C LEU A 102 -11.41 -0.94 5.39
N VAL A 103 -10.16 -1.39 5.39
CA VAL A 103 -9.17 -1.09 4.35
C VAL A 103 -8.56 -2.38 3.82
N PRO A 104 -8.16 -2.42 2.54
CA PRO A 104 -7.42 -3.56 2.02
C PRO A 104 -6.12 -3.77 2.78
N VAL A 105 -5.79 -5.04 3.05
CA VAL A 105 -4.55 -5.47 3.73
C VAL A 105 -3.88 -6.53 2.86
N ALA A 106 -2.55 -6.60 2.90
CA ALA A 106 -1.78 -7.62 2.19
C ALA A 106 -2.31 -9.04 2.50
N PRO A 107 -2.54 -9.88 1.49
CA PRO A 107 -3.08 -11.22 1.67
C PRO A 107 -2.01 -12.24 2.14
N ILE A 108 -1.13 -11.82 3.04
CA ILE A 108 -0.05 -12.63 3.62
C ILE A 108 -0.01 -12.46 5.14
N ASP A 109 0.66 -13.38 5.83
CA ASP A 109 1.01 -13.17 7.24
C ASP A 109 2.17 -12.16 7.32
N LEU A 110 1.86 -10.94 7.79
CA LEU A 110 2.85 -9.85 7.87
C LEU A 110 3.95 -10.13 8.90
N GLN A 111 3.65 -10.89 9.95
CA GLN A 111 4.65 -11.24 10.95
C GLN A 111 5.66 -12.26 10.38
N GLU A 112 5.16 -13.32 9.76
CA GLU A 112 6.00 -14.33 9.10
C GLU A 112 6.83 -13.74 7.96
N ALA A 113 6.23 -12.86 7.15
CA ALA A 113 6.93 -12.16 6.07
C ALA A 113 8.07 -11.27 6.60
N PHE A 114 7.83 -10.54 7.70
CA PHE A 114 8.85 -9.70 8.30
C PHE A 114 10.00 -10.52 8.92
N GLU A 115 9.69 -11.60 9.63
CA GLU A 115 10.71 -12.52 10.15
C GLU A 115 11.55 -13.13 9.03
N SER A 116 10.94 -13.45 7.89
CA SER A 116 11.66 -13.90 6.69
C SER A 116 12.60 -12.82 6.14
N VAL A 117 12.18 -11.55 6.12
CA VAL A 117 13.03 -10.43 5.72
C VAL A 117 14.22 -10.28 6.68
N GLU A 118 14.01 -10.36 8.00
CA GLU A 118 15.10 -10.32 8.98
C GLU A 118 16.11 -11.45 8.77
N GLN A 119 15.64 -12.68 8.54
CA GLN A 119 16.51 -13.84 8.25
C GLN A 119 17.33 -13.63 6.96
N MET A 120 16.73 -13.05 5.92
CA MET A 120 17.47 -12.73 4.69
C MET A 120 18.55 -11.68 4.92
N VAL A 121 18.29 -10.65 5.73
CA VAL A 121 19.29 -9.66 6.13
C VAL A 121 20.44 -10.30 6.89
N GLU A 122 20.14 -11.18 7.84
CA GLU A 122 21.15 -11.94 8.59
C GLU A 122 22.00 -12.83 7.67
N SER A 123 21.44 -13.33 6.58
CA SER A 123 22.15 -14.17 5.60
C SER A 123 23.09 -13.41 4.67
N ILE A 124 23.08 -12.08 4.68
CA ILE A 124 24.02 -11.26 3.89
C ILE A 124 25.44 -11.48 4.43
N GLU A 125 26.33 -12.02 3.58
CA GLU A 125 27.67 -12.37 4.00
C GLU A 125 28.57 -11.15 4.19
N ASP A 126 28.45 -10.15 3.30
CA ASP A 126 29.19 -8.88 3.43
C ASP A 126 28.73 -8.09 4.65
N GLU A 127 29.63 -7.89 5.61
CA GLU A 127 29.33 -7.25 6.89
C GLU A 127 28.87 -5.77 6.73
N TYR A 128 29.41 -5.05 5.76
CA TYR A 128 29.06 -3.63 5.54
C TYR A 128 27.63 -3.51 5.01
N TYR A 129 27.27 -4.30 4.01
CA TYR A 129 25.91 -4.32 3.48
C TYR A 129 24.91 -4.80 4.53
N ARG A 130 25.24 -5.87 5.25
CA ARG A 130 24.38 -6.38 6.34
C ARG A 130 24.16 -5.33 7.42
N ASN A 131 25.21 -4.62 7.87
CA ASN A 131 25.09 -3.63 8.93
C ASN A 131 24.23 -2.43 8.51
N VAL A 132 24.37 -1.93 7.27
CA VAL A 132 23.50 -0.86 6.73
C VAL A 132 22.04 -1.32 6.69
N CYS A 133 21.78 -2.54 6.18
CA CYS A 133 20.43 -3.12 6.13
C CYS A 133 19.82 -3.27 7.53
N THR A 134 20.59 -3.82 8.48
CA THR A 134 20.14 -4.00 9.86
C THR A 134 19.79 -2.68 10.53
N GLU A 135 20.62 -1.64 10.35
CA GLU A 135 20.37 -0.33 10.95
C GLU A 135 19.12 0.34 10.35
N LEU A 136 18.96 0.30 9.02
CA LEU A 136 17.77 0.88 8.36
C LEU A 136 16.50 0.09 8.69
N LEU A 137 16.57 -1.24 8.77
CA LEU A 137 15.45 -2.07 9.18
C LEU A 137 15.08 -1.80 10.65
N ARG A 138 16.06 -1.61 11.54
CA ARG A 138 15.83 -1.20 12.94
C ARG A 138 15.12 0.16 13.03
N ARG A 139 15.46 1.13 12.17
CA ARG A 139 14.84 2.46 12.17
C ARG A 139 13.44 2.46 11.59
N LYS A 140 13.18 1.67 10.55
CA LYS A 140 11.98 1.76 9.69
C LYS A 140 11.14 0.49 9.63
N GLY A 141 11.57 -0.61 10.23
CA GLY A 141 10.91 -1.91 10.11
C GLY A 141 9.46 -1.93 10.59
N GLU A 142 9.15 -1.20 11.65
CA GLU A 142 7.76 -1.10 12.14
C GLU A 142 6.86 -0.39 11.10
N ALA A 143 7.35 0.67 10.48
CA ALA A 143 6.61 1.35 9.43
C ALA A 143 6.52 0.49 8.16
N LEU A 144 7.59 -0.25 7.79
CA LEU A 144 7.60 -1.19 6.66
C LEU A 144 6.45 -2.21 6.75
N ARG A 145 6.13 -2.69 7.96
CA ARG A 145 5.05 -3.66 8.19
C ARG A 145 3.66 -3.15 7.87
N SER A 146 3.45 -1.84 7.93
CA SER A 146 2.11 -1.26 7.92
C SER A 146 1.79 -0.47 6.66
N ILE A 147 2.79 0.16 6.01
CA ILE A 147 2.49 1.08 4.92
C ILE A 147 2.22 0.38 3.59
N PRO A 148 1.40 1.00 2.70
CA PRO A 148 1.30 0.61 1.31
C PRO A 148 2.59 0.89 0.54
N ALA A 149 2.83 0.16 -0.56
CA ALA A 149 3.94 0.43 -1.47
C ALA A 149 3.68 1.61 -2.41
N ALA A 150 2.41 1.98 -2.63
CA ALA A 150 2.01 3.04 -3.55
C ALA A 150 0.72 3.74 -3.10
N LYS A 151 0.45 4.94 -3.65
CA LYS A 151 -0.77 5.72 -3.38
C LYS A 151 -2.03 5.13 -4.02
N SER A 152 -1.92 4.54 -5.21
CA SER A 152 -3.09 4.13 -6.01
C SER A 152 -2.81 3.06 -7.07
N MET A 153 -1.65 2.43 -7.03
CA MET A 153 -1.23 1.37 -7.96
C MET A 153 -1.06 0.04 -7.19
N HIS A 154 -0.41 -0.95 -7.79
CA HIS A 154 -0.07 -2.22 -7.17
C HIS A 154 0.42 -2.04 -5.71
N HIS A 155 0.07 -3.00 -4.86
CA HIS A 155 0.39 -2.99 -3.42
C HIS A 155 -0.09 -1.74 -2.65
N SER A 156 -1.19 -1.10 -3.07
CA SER A 156 -1.77 0.10 -2.42
C SER A 156 -2.63 -0.21 -1.20
N PHE A 157 -2.32 -1.27 -0.47
CA PHE A 157 -2.98 -1.76 0.73
C PHE A 157 -2.01 -1.80 1.92
N LEU A 158 -2.54 -1.93 3.14
CA LEU A 158 -1.72 -2.02 4.34
C LEU A 158 -0.77 -3.22 4.28
N GLY A 159 0.49 -3.02 4.63
CA GLY A 159 1.52 -4.04 4.52
C GLY A 159 2.00 -4.32 3.08
N GLY A 160 1.54 -3.54 2.10
CA GLY A 160 1.90 -3.71 0.70
C GLY A 160 3.39 -3.55 0.45
N LEU A 161 4.06 -2.60 1.13
CA LEU A 161 5.50 -2.42 0.99
C LEU A 161 6.29 -3.62 1.54
N LEU A 162 5.84 -4.20 2.66
CA LEU A 162 6.48 -5.43 3.20
C LEU A 162 6.27 -6.62 2.25
N MET A 163 5.06 -6.82 1.74
CA MET A 163 4.76 -7.90 0.80
C MET A 163 5.63 -7.79 -0.45
N HIS A 164 5.69 -6.62 -1.06
CA HIS A 164 6.54 -6.31 -2.21
C HIS A 164 8.02 -6.61 -1.91
N THR A 165 8.57 -6.04 -0.85
CA THR A 165 9.96 -6.25 -0.43
C THR A 165 10.27 -7.73 -0.17
N HIS A 166 9.39 -8.46 0.50
CA HIS A 166 9.53 -9.88 0.78
C HIS A 166 9.56 -10.73 -0.49
N ASN A 167 8.63 -10.50 -1.42
CA ASN A 167 8.59 -11.21 -2.70
C ASN A 167 9.84 -10.95 -3.53
N MET A 168 10.26 -9.68 -3.59
CA MET A 168 11.46 -9.28 -4.32
C MET A 168 12.73 -9.90 -3.71
N LEU A 169 12.88 -9.93 -2.39
CA LEU A 169 14.02 -10.55 -1.72
C LEU A 169 14.12 -12.06 -2.03
N ARG A 170 13.00 -12.78 -2.01
CA ARG A 170 12.98 -14.20 -2.39
C ARG A 170 13.39 -14.42 -3.85
N THR A 171 12.94 -13.55 -4.74
CA THR A 171 13.31 -13.59 -6.16
C THR A 171 14.78 -13.24 -6.36
N ALA A 172 15.28 -12.22 -5.66
CA ALA A 172 16.68 -11.81 -5.69
C ALA A 172 17.62 -12.91 -5.18
N ASP A 173 17.25 -13.57 -4.10
CA ASP A 173 18.01 -14.69 -3.53
C ASP A 173 18.13 -15.84 -4.54
N PHE A 174 17.00 -16.27 -5.12
CA PHE A 174 16.98 -17.30 -6.16
C PHE A 174 17.82 -16.92 -7.40
N LEU A 175 17.71 -15.69 -7.89
CA LEU A 175 18.46 -15.25 -9.06
C LEU A 175 19.96 -15.07 -8.75
N SER A 176 20.32 -14.67 -7.54
CA SER A 176 21.74 -14.59 -7.15
C SER A 176 22.43 -15.96 -7.15
N ASP A 177 21.74 -17.01 -6.73
CA ASP A 177 22.22 -18.38 -6.82
C ASP A 177 22.39 -18.84 -8.27
N LEU A 178 21.40 -18.55 -9.11
CA LEU A 178 21.41 -18.94 -10.53
C LEU A 178 22.54 -18.25 -11.30
N TYR A 179 22.83 -16.99 -10.99
CA TYR A 179 23.85 -16.15 -11.66
C TYR A 179 25.07 -15.86 -10.78
N SER A 180 25.41 -16.77 -9.88
CA SER A 180 26.44 -16.61 -8.83
C SER A 180 27.85 -16.29 -9.35
N VAL A 181 28.14 -16.50 -10.63
CA VAL A 181 29.42 -16.10 -11.28
C VAL A 181 29.45 -14.60 -11.62
N THR A 182 28.29 -13.97 -11.79
CA THR A 182 28.18 -12.60 -12.30
C THR A 182 27.63 -11.62 -11.25
N VAL A 183 26.89 -12.12 -10.28
CA VAL A 183 26.10 -11.33 -9.31
C VAL A 183 26.66 -11.47 -7.92
N ASP A 184 26.91 -10.35 -7.25
CA ASP A 184 27.16 -10.30 -5.81
C ASP A 184 25.81 -10.38 -5.07
N ARG A 185 25.55 -11.54 -4.46
CA ARG A 185 24.34 -11.79 -3.68
C ARG A 185 24.15 -10.77 -2.56
N SER A 186 25.24 -10.38 -1.87
CA SER A 186 25.15 -9.46 -0.74
C SER A 186 24.72 -8.06 -1.18
N LEU A 187 25.25 -7.56 -2.30
CA LEU A 187 24.84 -6.28 -2.89
C LEU A 187 23.40 -6.33 -3.40
N LEU A 188 23.02 -7.41 -4.11
CA LEU A 188 21.67 -7.55 -4.66
C LEU A 188 20.62 -7.58 -3.54
N LEU A 189 20.81 -8.39 -2.50
CA LEU A 189 19.87 -8.45 -1.38
C LEU A 189 19.77 -7.12 -0.63
N ALA A 190 20.92 -6.45 -0.38
CA ALA A 190 20.92 -5.15 0.27
C ALA A 190 20.19 -4.09 -0.57
N GLY A 191 20.48 -4.00 -1.86
CA GLY A 191 19.77 -3.11 -2.79
C GLY A 191 18.28 -3.40 -2.82
N THR A 192 17.89 -4.67 -2.86
CA THR A 192 16.48 -5.10 -2.89
C THR A 192 15.74 -4.73 -1.61
N LEU A 193 16.34 -4.91 -0.42
CA LEU A 193 15.71 -4.46 0.82
C LEU A 193 15.47 -2.96 0.86
N LEU A 194 16.47 -2.20 0.39
CA LEU A 194 16.55 -0.76 0.65
C LEU A 194 15.92 0.10 -0.45
N HIS A 195 15.66 -0.46 -1.66
CA HIS A 195 15.26 0.33 -2.83
C HIS A 195 14.06 1.24 -2.56
N ASP A 196 13.05 0.73 -1.87
CA ASP A 196 11.78 1.39 -1.59
C ASP A 196 11.58 1.75 -0.10
N LEU A 197 12.50 1.37 0.78
CA LEU A 197 12.33 1.54 2.23
C LEU A 197 12.11 3.01 2.64
N SER A 198 12.65 3.97 1.88
CA SER A 198 12.48 5.40 2.16
C SER A 198 11.12 5.96 1.74
N LYS A 199 10.22 5.16 1.15
CA LYS A 199 8.79 5.47 1.00
C LYS A 199 8.11 5.72 2.36
N VAL A 200 8.63 5.15 3.43
CA VAL A 200 8.22 5.45 4.82
C VAL A 200 8.26 6.95 5.14
N GLU A 201 9.23 7.69 4.58
CA GLU A 201 9.36 9.14 4.75
C GLU A 201 8.73 9.94 3.60
N GLU A 202 8.51 9.29 2.47
CA GLU A 202 7.97 9.93 1.28
C GLU A 202 6.46 10.17 1.42
N PHE A 203 5.72 9.27 2.06
CA PHE A 203 4.27 9.29 2.12
C PHE A 203 3.70 9.98 3.36
N THR A 204 2.59 10.70 3.17
CA THR A 204 1.68 11.12 4.24
C THR A 204 0.55 10.11 4.34
N LEU A 205 0.33 9.59 5.55
CA LEU A 205 -0.67 8.57 5.80
C LEU A 205 -1.93 9.16 6.45
N SER A 206 -3.09 8.59 6.13
CA SER A 206 -4.33 8.80 6.88
C SER A 206 -4.23 8.18 8.28
N ALA A 207 -5.23 8.47 9.14
CA ALA A 207 -5.37 7.77 10.42
C ALA A 207 -5.55 6.24 10.28
N LEU A 208 -5.91 5.76 9.09
CA LEU A 208 -6.08 4.35 8.75
C LEU A 208 -4.84 3.73 8.08
N GLY A 209 -3.74 4.46 8.00
CA GLY A 209 -2.49 3.97 7.41
C GLY A 209 -2.44 3.99 5.87
N LEU A 210 -3.49 4.45 5.18
CA LEU A 210 -3.46 4.58 3.72
C LEU A 210 -2.77 5.86 3.27
N VAL A 211 -2.07 5.79 2.14
CA VAL A 211 -1.38 6.96 1.57
C VAL A 211 -2.40 7.99 1.07
N THR A 212 -2.34 9.19 1.62
CA THR A 212 -3.20 10.31 1.20
C THR A 212 -2.46 11.28 0.29
N ASP A 213 -1.19 11.54 0.58
CA ASP A 213 -0.35 12.47 -0.18
C ASP A 213 1.14 12.18 0.05
N TYR A 214 1.98 12.98 -0.56
CA TYR A 214 3.43 12.99 -0.33
C TYR A 214 3.78 14.02 0.74
N THR A 215 4.80 13.73 1.55
CA THR A 215 5.40 14.75 2.42
C THR A 215 6.12 15.81 1.59
N VAL A 216 6.42 16.97 2.17
CA VAL A 216 7.22 18.00 1.48
C VAL A 216 8.58 17.43 1.06
N LYS A 217 9.21 16.62 1.91
CA LYS A 217 10.48 15.95 1.63
C LYS A 217 10.34 14.94 0.49
N GLY A 218 9.26 14.17 0.50
CA GLY A 218 8.92 13.22 -0.57
C GLY A 218 8.70 13.89 -1.91
N GLN A 219 7.94 14.98 -1.95
CA GLN A 219 7.69 15.76 -3.18
C GLN A 219 8.95 16.36 -3.79
N LEU A 220 9.90 16.82 -2.97
CA LEU A 220 11.10 17.52 -3.43
C LEU A 220 12.24 16.58 -3.81
N LEU A 221 12.36 15.44 -3.15
CA LEU A 221 13.51 14.53 -3.28
C LEU A 221 13.14 13.16 -3.82
N GLY A 222 11.98 12.63 -3.45
CA GLY A 222 11.59 11.26 -3.75
C GLY A 222 12.38 10.21 -2.95
N HIS A 223 11.84 8.98 -2.86
CA HIS A 223 12.46 7.89 -2.08
C HIS A 223 13.83 7.45 -2.59
N LEU A 224 14.10 7.54 -3.91
CA LEU A 224 15.40 7.20 -4.49
C LEU A 224 16.52 8.02 -3.85
N VAL A 225 16.34 9.35 -3.84
CA VAL A 225 17.35 10.28 -3.31
C VAL A 225 17.40 10.18 -1.79
N LEU A 226 16.25 10.09 -1.13
CA LEU A 226 16.17 9.92 0.32
C LEU A 226 16.95 8.68 0.78
N GLY A 227 16.70 7.53 0.15
CA GLY A 227 17.37 6.27 0.45
C GLY A 227 18.87 6.32 0.19
N ALA A 228 19.28 6.88 -0.95
CA ALA A 228 20.70 7.02 -1.25
C ALA A 228 21.44 7.91 -0.23
N CYS A 229 20.81 8.99 0.24
CA CYS A 229 21.39 9.86 1.29
C CYS A 229 21.52 9.12 2.62
N GLU A 230 20.51 8.35 3.03
CA GLU A 230 20.54 7.56 4.27
C GLU A 230 21.62 6.48 4.23
N VAL A 231 21.73 5.78 3.10
CA VAL A 231 22.80 4.79 2.88
C VAL A 231 24.17 5.47 3.01
N ALA A 232 24.38 6.64 2.38
CA ALA A 232 25.63 7.37 2.46
C ALA A 232 25.99 7.81 3.88
N GLU A 233 24.98 8.24 4.66
CA GLU A 233 25.15 8.65 6.05
C GLU A 233 25.59 7.47 6.93
N ILE A 234 24.86 6.36 6.89
CA ILE A 234 25.14 5.17 7.69
C ILE A 234 26.47 4.53 7.27
N ALA A 235 26.73 4.43 5.96
CA ALA A 235 27.99 3.90 5.44
C ALA A 235 29.20 4.67 5.99
N ARG A 236 29.12 6.00 6.03
CA ARG A 236 30.18 6.84 6.61
C ARG A 236 30.31 6.63 8.11
N GLU A 237 29.21 6.53 8.87
CA GLU A 237 29.22 6.30 10.31
C GLU A 237 29.83 4.93 10.67
N GLN A 238 29.62 3.94 9.82
CA GLN A 238 30.11 2.57 10.03
C GLN A 238 31.47 2.31 9.40
N GLY A 239 32.09 3.30 8.75
CA GLY A 239 33.41 3.16 8.10
C GLY A 239 33.37 2.20 6.89
N MET A 240 32.25 2.12 6.19
CA MET A 240 32.10 1.33 4.97
C MET A 240 33.02 1.87 3.87
N PRO A 241 33.71 1.00 3.09
CA PRO A 241 34.50 1.44 1.93
C PRO A 241 33.65 2.25 0.94
N GLU A 242 34.24 3.30 0.37
CA GLU A 242 33.52 4.25 -0.50
C GLU A 242 32.95 3.58 -1.74
N ASP A 243 33.68 2.66 -2.36
CA ASP A 243 33.25 1.90 -3.53
C ASP A 243 31.99 1.08 -3.24
N LYS A 244 31.92 0.41 -2.10
CA LYS A 244 30.72 -0.32 -1.67
C LYS A 244 29.54 0.60 -1.40
N SER A 245 29.77 1.72 -0.72
CA SER A 245 28.75 2.74 -0.47
C SER A 245 28.18 3.30 -1.77
N VAL A 246 29.03 3.63 -2.74
CA VAL A 246 28.61 4.13 -4.05
C VAL A 246 27.79 3.09 -4.83
N LEU A 247 28.20 1.81 -4.81
CA LEU A 247 27.44 0.74 -5.46
C LEU A 247 26.05 0.58 -4.84
N LEU A 248 25.94 0.57 -3.52
CA LEU A 248 24.63 0.44 -2.85
C LEU A 248 23.73 1.66 -3.13
N GLN A 249 24.29 2.89 -3.12
CA GLN A 249 23.55 4.09 -3.54
C GLN A 249 23.09 3.99 -5.00
N HIS A 250 23.98 3.49 -5.90
CA HIS A 250 23.64 3.27 -7.30
C HIS A 250 22.46 2.32 -7.48
N MET A 251 22.38 1.23 -6.69
CA MET A 251 21.22 0.32 -6.69
C MET A 251 19.92 1.10 -6.49
N LEU A 252 19.87 1.99 -5.47
CA LEU A 252 18.66 2.74 -5.14
C LEU A 252 18.33 3.80 -6.20
N LEU A 253 19.32 4.50 -6.74
CA LEU A 253 19.11 5.58 -7.72
C LEU A 253 18.71 5.06 -9.11
N SER A 254 18.98 3.78 -9.41
CA SER A 254 18.76 3.19 -10.74
C SER A 254 17.64 2.17 -10.80
N HIS A 255 17.02 1.75 -9.67
CA HIS A 255 16.11 0.61 -9.65
C HIS A 255 14.85 0.77 -10.53
N HIS A 256 14.39 1.99 -10.83
CA HIS A 256 13.34 2.21 -11.82
C HIS A 256 13.77 1.93 -13.28
N GLY A 257 15.04 1.60 -13.53
CA GLY A 257 15.59 1.17 -14.80
C GLY A 257 15.82 2.30 -15.79
N GLN A 258 14.79 3.06 -16.14
CA GLN A 258 14.87 4.13 -17.14
C GLN A 258 14.46 5.49 -16.56
N PRO A 259 15.06 6.60 -17.04
CA PRO A 259 14.69 7.95 -16.62
C PRO A 259 13.21 8.27 -16.85
N GLU A 260 12.59 7.73 -17.91
CA GLU A 260 11.17 7.87 -18.22
C GLU A 260 10.27 7.28 -17.13
N PHE A 261 10.79 6.33 -16.35
CA PHE A 261 10.10 5.72 -15.21
C PHE A 261 10.53 6.32 -13.86
N GLY A 262 11.40 7.33 -13.87
CA GLY A 262 11.83 8.05 -12.68
C GLY A 262 13.21 7.68 -12.14
N ALA A 263 13.96 6.78 -12.81
CA ALA A 263 15.35 6.50 -12.42
C ALA A 263 16.21 7.76 -12.51
N ALA A 264 17.01 8.03 -11.48
CA ALA A 264 17.97 9.15 -11.51
C ALA A 264 19.15 8.84 -12.45
N VAL A 265 19.54 7.58 -12.55
CA VAL A 265 20.57 7.06 -13.45
C VAL A 265 20.13 5.67 -13.94
N ILE A 266 20.60 5.23 -15.09
CA ILE A 266 20.32 3.88 -15.59
C ILE A 266 21.20 2.84 -14.86
N PRO A 267 20.75 1.57 -14.75
CA PRO A 267 21.55 0.49 -14.17
C PRO A 267 22.90 0.32 -14.89
N GLN A 268 24.00 0.18 -14.11
CA GLN A 268 25.38 0.06 -14.66
C GLN A 268 26.13 -1.16 -14.09
N CYS A 269 25.49 -2.00 -13.27
CA CYS A 269 26.03 -3.27 -12.80
C CYS A 269 24.96 -4.36 -12.89
N ALA A 270 25.37 -5.62 -12.82
CA ALA A 270 24.48 -6.77 -12.96
C ALA A 270 23.37 -6.75 -11.88
N GLU A 271 23.74 -6.42 -10.67
CA GLU A 271 22.82 -6.37 -9.52
C GLU A 271 21.75 -5.26 -9.69
N SER A 272 22.14 -4.08 -10.17
CA SER A 272 21.19 -2.99 -10.42
C SER A 272 20.23 -3.29 -11.58
N GLU A 273 20.70 -3.96 -12.63
CA GLU A 273 19.85 -4.45 -13.72
C GLU A 273 18.87 -5.50 -13.22
N LEU A 274 19.35 -6.49 -12.43
CA LEU A 274 18.48 -7.50 -11.84
C LEU A 274 17.45 -6.89 -10.89
N LEU A 275 17.84 -5.95 -10.02
CA LEU A 275 16.91 -5.27 -9.12
C LEU A 275 15.77 -4.61 -9.90
N SER A 276 16.09 -3.86 -10.95
CA SER A 276 15.08 -3.22 -11.80
C SER A 276 14.13 -4.22 -12.46
N LEU A 277 14.65 -5.36 -12.93
CA LEU A 277 13.83 -6.41 -13.54
C LEU A 277 12.98 -7.13 -12.49
N ILE A 278 13.48 -7.39 -11.30
CA ILE A 278 12.74 -8.02 -10.20
C ILE A 278 11.58 -7.14 -9.76
N ASP A 279 11.81 -5.83 -9.60
CA ASP A 279 10.78 -4.85 -9.27
C ASP A 279 9.68 -4.82 -10.36
N LEU A 280 10.08 -4.80 -11.62
CA LEU A 280 9.15 -4.87 -12.74
C LEU A 280 8.35 -6.18 -12.76
N ILE A 281 8.95 -7.32 -12.40
CA ILE A 281 8.25 -8.61 -12.33
C ILE A 281 7.19 -8.55 -11.23
N ASP A 282 7.57 -8.18 -10.01
CA ASP A 282 6.65 -8.20 -8.86
C ASP A 282 5.49 -7.22 -9.07
N SER A 283 5.78 -5.99 -9.45
CA SER A 283 4.76 -4.96 -9.72
C SER A 283 3.78 -5.37 -10.84
N ARG A 284 4.27 -6.05 -11.89
CA ARG A 284 3.40 -6.54 -12.96
C ARG A 284 2.56 -7.74 -12.54
N MET A 285 3.12 -8.66 -11.76
CA MET A 285 2.36 -9.83 -11.28
C MET A 285 1.23 -9.41 -10.36
N GLU A 286 1.42 -8.40 -9.52
CA GLU A 286 0.35 -7.82 -8.72
C GLU A 286 -0.76 -7.21 -9.59
N ILE A 287 -0.41 -6.41 -10.61
CA ILE A 287 -1.39 -5.86 -11.56
C ILE A 287 -2.19 -6.98 -12.26
N TYR A 288 -1.53 -8.08 -12.60
CA TYR A 288 -2.22 -9.23 -13.20
C TYR A 288 -3.14 -9.92 -12.21
N GLN A 289 -2.74 -10.09 -10.94
CA GLN A 289 -3.54 -10.69 -9.91
C GLN A 289 -4.81 -9.86 -9.65
N GLU A 290 -4.68 -8.55 -9.40
CA GLU A 290 -5.80 -7.63 -9.22
C GLU A 290 -6.79 -7.70 -10.40
N ALA A 291 -6.27 -7.70 -11.63
CA ALA A 291 -7.12 -7.74 -12.80
C ALA A 291 -7.80 -9.11 -13.01
N MET A 292 -7.17 -10.21 -12.61
CA MET A 292 -7.79 -11.54 -12.65
C MET A 292 -8.89 -11.68 -11.60
N ASP A 293 -8.71 -11.13 -10.39
CA ASP A 293 -9.70 -11.17 -9.32
C ASP A 293 -11.03 -10.48 -9.74
N GLU A 294 -10.94 -9.44 -10.58
CA GLU A 294 -12.10 -8.72 -11.12
C GLU A 294 -12.66 -9.32 -12.42
N THR A 295 -11.96 -10.27 -13.04
CA THR A 295 -12.29 -10.77 -14.39
C THR A 295 -12.81 -12.20 -14.32
N PRO A 296 -14.02 -12.52 -14.84
CA PRO A 296 -14.52 -13.87 -14.90
C PRO A 296 -13.57 -14.79 -15.71
N VAL A 297 -13.36 -16.01 -15.22
CA VAL A 297 -12.57 -17.05 -15.89
C VAL A 297 -13.05 -17.25 -17.34
N GLY A 298 -12.13 -17.41 -18.28
CA GLY A 298 -12.40 -17.59 -19.70
C GLY A 298 -12.70 -16.30 -20.46
N THR A 299 -12.52 -15.13 -19.84
CA THR A 299 -12.78 -13.83 -20.48
C THR A 299 -11.57 -12.89 -20.44
N PHE A 300 -11.65 -11.77 -21.17
CA PHE A 300 -10.67 -10.70 -21.12
C PHE A 300 -11.09 -9.62 -20.14
N SER A 301 -10.14 -9.09 -19.38
CA SER A 301 -10.31 -7.91 -18.52
C SER A 301 -10.72 -6.65 -19.31
N LYS A 302 -11.10 -5.59 -18.63
CA LYS A 302 -11.03 -4.23 -19.17
C LYS A 302 -9.58 -3.87 -19.52
N ARG A 303 -9.37 -2.81 -20.31
CA ARG A 303 -8.02 -2.29 -20.58
C ARG A 303 -7.43 -1.76 -19.28
N ILE A 304 -6.26 -2.27 -18.90
CA ILE A 304 -5.52 -1.90 -17.70
C ILE A 304 -4.56 -0.78 -18.09
N PHE A 305 -4.76 0.40 -17.54
CA PHE A 305 -4.00 1.59 -17.92
C PHE A 305 -2.50 1.43 -17.66
N ALA A 306 -2.13 0.85 -16.51
CA ALA A 306 -0.74 0.70 -16.09
C ALA A 306 0.13 -0.15 -17.04
N ILE A 307 -0.47 -1.09 -17.78
CA ILE A 307 0.23 -1.96 -18.73
C ILE A 307 -0.26 -1.81 -20.17
N ASP A 308 -1.19 -0.87 -20.38
CA ASP A 308 -1.78 -0.49 -21.68
C ASP A 308 -2.35 -1.66 -22.49
N LYS A 309 -2.88 -2.69 -21.84
CA LYS A 309 -3.47 -3.86 -22.48
C LYS A 309 -4.60 -4.49 -21.67
N ARG A 310 -5.29 -5.44 -22.28
CA ARG A 310 -6.22 -6.36 -21.62
C ARG A 310 -5.48 -7.66 -21.33
N ILE A 311 -5.85 -8.34 -20.26
CA ILE A 311 -5.35 -9.68 -19.94
C ILE A 311 -6.46 -10.70 -20.10
N TYR A 312 -6.10 -11.93 -20.41
CA TYR A 312 -7.01 -13.07 -20.47
C TYR A 312 -6.90 -13.86 -19.17
N HIS A 313 -8.03 -14.03 -18.48
CA HIS A 313 -8.11 -14.91 -17.32
C HIS A 313 -8.39 -16.33 -17.84
N HIS A 314 -7.34 -17.14 -17.97
CA HIS A 314 -7.47 -18.51 -18.47
C HIS A 314 -8.17 -19.43 -17.45
N PRO A 315 -8.85 -20.51 -17.92
CA PRO A 315 -9.47 -21.51 -17.05
C PRO A 315 -8.46 -22.23 -16.15
#